data_7a36cbd1b9489ae9f40b60dc6c637af5
#
_entry.id   7a36cbd1b9489ae9f40b60dc6c637af5
#
_cell.length_a   1.000
_cell.length_b   1.000
_cell.length_c   1.000
_cell.angle_alpha   90.00
_cell.angle_beta   90.00
_cell.angle_gamma   90.00
#
_symmetry.space_group_name_H-M   'P 1'
#
loop_
_entity.id
_entity.type
_entity.pdbx_description
1 polymer ?
#
loop_
_entity_poly.entity_id
_entity_poly.type
_entity_poly.pdbx_seq_one_letter_code
_entity_poly.pdbx_strand_id
1 'polypeptide(L)' 'MSPDTPDRQQQKVNEFMKLLPLTVEIAGLPHSEAGRHYNEGQMEARVMALRNAYKMARQFILEVAN' A
#
# COMPACT_ATOMS: atom_id res chain seq x y z
N MET A 1 21.39 19.89 3.45
CA MET A 1 20.27 19.14 4.03
C MET A 1 19.74 18.19 2.98
N SER A 2 19.62 16.92 3.32
CA SER A 2 19.13 15.91 2.37
C SER A 2 17.64 16.15 2.09
N PRO A 3 17.20 16.03 0.80
CA PRO A 3 15.76 16.12 0.50
C PRO A 3 14.96 15.00 1.13
N ASP A 4 15.60 13.93 1.58
CA ASP A 4 14.96 12.81 2.25
C ASP A 4 15.06 12.97 3.76
N THR A 5 14.42 14.01 4.28
CA THR A 5 14.34 14.22 5.73
C THR A 5 13.43 13.16 6.37
N PRO A 6 13.67 12.82 7.64
CA PRO A 6 12.77 11.89 8.36
C PRO A 6 11.31 12.32 8.33
N ASP A 7 11.04 13.63 8.38
CA ASP A 7 9.67 14.16 8.33
C ASP A 7 8.98 13.82 7.01
N ARG A 8 9.72 13.93 5.91
CA ARG A 8 9.18 13.63 4.58
C ARG A 8 8.88 12.15 4.42
N GLN A 9 9.78 11.30 4.91
CA GLN A 9 9.56 9.86 4.92
C GLN A 9 8.37 9.50 5.78
N GLN A 10 8.24 10.12 6.94
CA GLN A 10 7.12 9.88 7.84
C GLN A 10 5.79 10.30 7.20
N GLN A 11 5.77 11.40 6.47
CA GLN A 11 4.58 11.84 5.74
C GLN A 11 4.16 10.82 4.70
N LYS A 12 5.12 10.25 3.96
CA LYS A 12 4.82 9.22 2.95
C LYS A 12 4.27 7.96 3.59
N VAL A 13 4.83 7.55 4.71
CA VAL A 13 4.35 6.39 5.45
C VAL A 13 2.95 6.65 5.98
N ASN A 14 2.70 7.83 6.52
CA ASN A 14 1.39 8.19 7.04
C ASN A 14 0.34 8.19 5.93
N GLU A 15 0.68 8.73 4.75
CA GLU A 15 -0.21 8.72 3.60
C GLU A 15 -0.54 7.29 3.18
N PHE A 16 0.47 6.43 3.11
CA PHE A 16 0.26 5.03 2.80
C PHE A 16 -0.68 4.37 3.80
N MET A 17 -0.46 4.59 5.09
CA MET A 17 -1.29 3.99 6.13
C MET A 17 -2.74 4.47 6.08
N LYS A 18 -2.96 5.74 5.74
CA LYS A 18 -4.31 6.29 5.57
C LYS A 18 -5.04 5.66 4.40
N LEU A 19 -4.31 5.34 3.33
CA LEU A 19 -4.90 4.76 2.12
C LEU A 19 -4.90 3.23 2.15
N LEU A 20 -4.36 2.62 3.20
CA LEU A 20 -4.23 1.18 3.25
C LEU A 20 -5.58 0.45 3.13
N PRO A 21 -6.66 0.86 3.82
CA PRO A 21 -7.95 0.19 3.63
C PRO A 21 -8.44 0.22 2.19
N LEU A 22 -8.33 1.36 1.51
CA LEU A 22 -8.71 1.48 0.12
C LEU A 22 -7.79 0.63 -0.78
N THR A 23 -6.49 0.66 -0.49
CA THR A 23 -5.50 -0.13 -1.22
C THR A 23 -5.82 -1.62 -1.16
N VAL A 24 -6.13 -2.12 0.02
CA VAL A 24 -6.47 -3.52 0.23
C VAL A 24 -7.75 -3.89 -0.52
N GLU A 25 -8.73 -3.00 -0.50
CA GLU A 25 -9.99 -3.22 -1.22
C GLU A 25 -9.77 -3.31 -2.73
N ILE A 26 -8.94 -2.42 -3.28
CA ILE A 26 -8.61 -2.44 -4.71
C ILE A 26 -7.81 -3.69 -5.07
N ALA A 27 -6.89 -4.10 -4.21
CA ALA A 27 -6.06 -5.27 -4.46
C ALA A 27 -6.86 -6.57 -4.49
N GLY A 28 -7.95 -6.64 -3.71
CA GLY A 28 -8.81 -7.82 -3.68
C GLY A 28 -8.12 -9.07 -3.19
N LEU A 29 -7.03 -8.94 -2.44
CA LEU A 29 -6.32 -10.09 -1.92
C LEU A 29 -7.06 -10.68 -0.72
N PRO A 30 -7.12 -12.01 -0.60
CA PRO A 30 -7.69 -12.62 0.58
C PRO A 30 -6.86 -12.33 1.82
N HIS A 31 -7.51 -12.22 2.95
CA HIS A 31 -6.81 -12.03 4.22
C HIS A 31 -5.98 -13.27 4.53
N SER A 32 -4.83 -13.03 5.17
CA SER A 32 -4.00 -14.12 5.66
C SER A 32 -4.68 -14.80 6.85
N GLU A 33 -4.79 -16.11 6.80
CA GLU A 33 -5.35 -16.88 7.89
C GLU A 33 -4.26 -17.21 8.92
N ALA A 34 -4.64 -17.29 10.18
CA ALA A 34 -3.73 -17.68 11.24
C ALA A 34 -3.18 -19.09 10.94
N GLY A 35 -1.86 -19.24 11.07
CA GLY A 35 -1.21 -20.51 10.83
C GLY A 35 -0.90 -20.79 9.37
N ARG A 36 -1.34 -19.95 8.45
CA ARG A 36 -1.02 -20.11 7.03
C ARG A 36 0.31 -19.46 6.73
N HIS A 37 1.18 -20.21 6.09
CA HIS A 37 2.51 -19.71 5.73
C HIS A 37 2.59 -19.52 4.23
N TYR A 38 3.15 -18.37 3.82
CA TYR A 38 3.41 -18.07 2.42
C TYR A 38 4.89 -18.20 2.15
N ASN A 39 5.27 -18.76 1.00
CA ASN A 39 6.66 -18.75 0.58
C ASN A 39 7.04 -17.35 0.08
N GLU A 40 8.35 -17.14 -0.15
CA GLU A 40 8.88 -15.84 -0.55
C GLU A 40 8.23 -15.32 -1.84
N GLY A 41 8.08 -16.18 -2.84
CA GLY A 41 7.44 -15.79 -4.09
C GLY A 41 5.98 -15.37 -3.91
N GLN A 42 5.24 -16.06 -3.06
CA GLN A 42 3.86 -15.69 -2.76
C GLN A 42 3.79 -14.35 -2.04
N MET A 43 4.70 -14.11 -1.10
CA MET A 43 4.75 -12.83 -0.40
C MET A 43 5.11 -11.68 -1.34
N GLU A 44 6.07 -11.91 -2.24
CA GLU A 44 6.43 -10.91 -3.25
C GLU A 44 5.26 -10.57 -4.15
N ALA A 45 4.51 -11.57 -4.59
CA ALA A 45 3.33 -11.35 -5.43
C ALA A 45 2.29 -10.49 -4.69
N ARG A 46 2.08 -10.74 -3.41
CA ARG A 46 1.17 -9.93 -2.60
C ARG A 46 1.65 -8.49 -2.46
N VAL A 47 2.95 -8.29 -2.25
CA VAL A 47 3.55 -6.95 -2.18
C VAL A 47 3.38 -6.20 -3.51
N MET A 48 3.60 -6.88 -4.64
CA MET A 48 3.41 -6.28 -5.96
C MET A 48 1.96 -5.85 -6.18
N ALA A 49 1.02 -6.70 -5.78
CA ALA A 49 -0.41 -6.37 -5.88
C ALA A 49 -0.76 -5.15 -5.03
N LEU A 50 -0.24 -5.08 -3.81
CA LEU A 50 -0.46 -3.94 -2.93
C LEU A 50 0.17 -2.67 -3.47
N ARG A 51 1.37 -2.77 -4.03
CA ARG A 51 2.06 -1.62 -4.62
C ARG A 51 1.27 -1.03 -5.78
N ASN A 52 0.81 -1.87 -6.68
CA ASN A 52 0.01 -1.43 -7.82
C ASN A 52 -1.33 -0.87 -7.37
N ALA A 53 -1.98 -1.53 -6.41
CA ALA A 53 -3.24 -1.06 -5.86
C ALA A 53 -3.09 0.29 -5.15
N TYR A 54 -1.97 0.52 -4.48
CA TYR A 54 -1.69 1.81 -3.83
C TYR A 54 -1.59 2.94 -4.85
N LYS A 55 -0.93 2.70 -5.97
CA LYS A 55 -0.86 3.70 -7.05
C LYS A 55 -2.26 4.07 -7.54
N MET A 56 -3.11 3.08 -7.72
CA MET A 56 -4.49 3.30 -8.14
C MET A 56 -5.30 4.03 -7.08
N ALA A 57 -5.10 3.68 -5.82
CA ALA A 57 -5.78 4.35 -4.71
C ALA A 57 -5.42 5.84 -4.67
N ARG A 58 -4.15 6.17 -4.84
CA ARG A 58 -3.70 7.58 -4.87
C ARG A 58 -4.35 8.34 -6.03
N GLN A 59 -4.36 7.76 -7.22
CA GLN A 59 -4.99 8.37 -8.38
C GLN A 59 -6.47 8.61 -8.15
N PHE A 60 -7.15 7.63 -7.58
CA PHE A 60 -8.57 7.74 -7.29
C PHE A 60 -8.87 8.87 -6.30
N ILE A 61 -8.08 8.97 -5.25
CA ILE A 61 -8.24 10.05 -4.25
C ILE A 61 -8.04 11.42 -4.89
N LEU A 62 -7.06 11.55 -5.77
CA LEU A 62 -6.82 12.81 -6.48
C LEU A 62 -7.99 13.17 -7.39
N GLU A 63 -8.60 12.20 -8.04
CA GLU A 63 -9.78 12.43 -8.88
C GLU A 63 -10.96 12.90 -8.04
N VAL A 64 -11.18 12.27 -6.89
CA VAL A 64 -12.29 12.63 -6.01
C VAL A 64 -12.08 14.03 -5.40
N ALA A 65 -10.83 14.39 -5.12
CA ALA A 65 -10.51 15.68 -4.51
C ALA A 65 -10.56 16.85 -5.48
N ASN A 66 -10.51 16.59 -6.76
CA ASN A 66 -10.64 17.65 -7.78
C ASN A 66 -12.13 17.86 -8.13
#